data_5016446e74c83c5c6738a64fe631b3a9
#
_entry.id   5016446e74c83c5c6738a64fe631b3a9
#
_cell.length_a   1.000
_cell.length_b   1.000
_cell.length_c   1.000
_cell.angle_alpha   90.00
_cell.angle_beta   90.00
_cell.angle_gamma   90.00
#
_symmetry.space_group_name_H-M   'P 1'
#
loop_
_entity.id
_entity.type
_entity.pdbx_description
1 polymer ?
#
loop_
_entity_poly.entity_id
_entity_poly.type
_entity_poly.pdbx_seq_one_letter_code
_entity_poly.pdbx_strand_id
1 'polypeptide(L)'
;MKRITKYVPSVVIVALVAGLVGYVVGNTTEESGLVAQAAAQDSGQPKGAEAKKPKNTPTGTLQDPNIYFPGTEKLGKNEMRIVACGTGMPTARASQAASCWLVELGNGDKFLFDAGTGSAERVASMHIPYDYLNKIFISHLHTDHFGDFAAYFIGGWVAGRQGPLHVYGPSGDRPELGTKYAIEHWQKALSWDVEGRAGRLPASGGKVIVEEFDYKGENEVVYEKNGVTIRSWPANHVINGSVSYSLEWNGLKFVFGGDTYPNQWFDKYARNADVAIHECFIDVPNM
;
A
#
# COMPACT_ATOMS: atom_id res chain seq x y z
N MET A 1 -22.85 1.71 55.81
CA MET A 1 -22.60 2.83 54.83
C MET A 1 -21.28 2.57 54.15
N LYS A 2 -21.32 2.11 52.87
CA LYS A 2 -20.11 1.89 52.07
C LYS A 2 -19.81 3.17 51.33
N ARG A 3 -18.61 3.74 51.55
CA ARG A 3 -18.09 4.88 50.77
C ARG A 3 -17.75 4.42 49.37
N ILE A 4 -18.41 4.99 48.38
CA ILE A 4 -18.04 4.83 46.97
C ILE A 4 -16.99 5.90 46.66
N THR A 5 -15.76 5.48 46.47
CA THR A 5 -14.69 6.35 45.97
C THR A 5 -14.89 6.48 44.44
N LYS A 6 -15.29 7.67 44.01
CA LYS A 6 -15.36 7.98 42.56
C LYS A 6 -13.94 8.15 42.05
N TYR A 7 -13.49 7.21 41.25
CA TYR A 7 -12.32 7.42 40.38
C TYR A 7 -12.73 8.37 39.26
N VAL A 8 -12.11 9.52 39.21
CA VAL A 8 -12.15 10.41 38.05
C VAL A 8 -10.97 9.98 37.18
N PRO A 9 -11.18 9.42 35.98
CA PRO A 9 -10.05 9.12 35.08
C PRO A 9 -9.43 10.43 34.60
N SER A 10 -8.14 10.56 34.78
CA SER A 10 -7.36 11.64 34.19
C SER A 10 -7.45 11.52 32.65
N VAL A 11 -8.08 12.48 32.01
CA VAL A 11 -8.17 12.55 30.54
C VAL A 11 -6.82 13.04 30.04
N VAL A 12 -6.05 12.17 29.42
CA VAL A 12 -4.86 12.54 28.66
C VAL A 12 -5.32 12.92 27.27
N ILE A 13 -5.26 14.20 26.93
CA ILE A 13 -5.54 14.68 25.56
C ILE A 13 -4.21 14.73 24.82
N VAL A 14 -4.02 13.81 23.88
CA VAL A 14 -2.92 13.87 22.93
C VAL A 14 -3.43 14.63 21.69
N ALA A 15 -2.99 15.85 21.51
CA ALA A 15 -3.27 16.62 20.29
C ALA A 15 -2.09 16.46 19.34
N LEU A 16 -2.32 15.80 18.21
CA LEU A 16 -1.40 15.80 17.07
C LEU A 16 -1.74 16.98 16.15
N VAL A 17 -0.90 17.99 16.16
CA VAL A 17 -0.96 19.06 15.17
C VAL A 17 0.11 18.79 14.12
N ALA A 18 -0.35 18.50 12.90
CA ALA A 18 0.37 18.58 11.63
C ALA A 18 1.93 18.55 11.75
N GLY A 19 2.50 17.37 11.88
CA GLY A 19 3.92 17.15 11.65
C GLY A 19 4.89 17.70 12.70
N LEU A 20 4.41 18.19 13.83
CA LEU A 20 5.24 18.75 14.88
C LEU A 20 4.73 18.33 16.27
N VAL A 21 5.54 17.53 16.93
CA VAL A 21 5.61 17.32 18.40
C VAL A 21 4.27 17.14 19.11
N GLY A 22 4.04 15.93 19.64
CA GLY A 22 2.94 15.67 20.57
C GLY A 22 3.03 16.54 21.81
N TYR A 23 1.93 17.23 22.13
CA TYR A 23 1.78 17.99 23.37
C TYR A 23 0.98 17.15 24.35
N VAL A 24 1.55 16.84 25.50
CA VAL A 24 0.82 16.25 26.63
C VAL A 24 0.56 17.37 27.62
N VAL A 25 -0.71 17.74 27.81
CA VAL A 25 -1.11 18.63 28.90
C VAL A 25 -1.55 17.76 30.06
N GLY A 26 -0.66 17.57 31.05
CA GLY A 26 -0.97 16.93 32.32
C GLY A 26 -1.32 17.97 33.37
N ASN A 27 -2.28 17.61 34.25
CA ASN A 27 -2.60 18.41 35.40
C ASN A 27 -1.40 18.44 36.35
N THR A 28 -1.15 19.59 36.97
CA THR A 28 0.01 19.88 37.81
C THR A 28 -0.02 19.06 39.12
N THR A 29 0.46 17.85 39.06
CA THR A 29 0.96 17.10 40.19
C THR A 29 2.34 16.56 39.85
N GLU A 30 3.16 16.26 40.83
CA GLU A 30 4.59 15.94 40.72
C GLU A 30 5.01 14.84 39.73
N GLU A 31 4.06 14.18 39.06
CA GLU A 31 4.30 13.19 37.99
C GLU A 31 4.57 13.79 36.62
N SER A 32 4.39 15.10 36.44
CA SER A 32 4.67 15.79 35.16
C SER A 32 6.15 15.73 34.75
N GLY A 33 7.04 15.52 35.68
CA GLY A 33 8.47 15.36 35.44
C GLY A 33 8.84 14.11 34.66
N LEU A 34 8.10 13.01 34.85
CA LEU A 34 8.37 11.75 34.19
C LEU A 34 7.99 11.77 32.70
N VAL A 35 6.90 12.47 32.37
CA VAL A 35 6.45 12.59 30.96
C VAL A 35 7.36 13.53 30.17
N ALA A 36 7.82 14.62 30.82
CA ALA A 36 8.79 15.52 30.21
C ALA A 36 10.16 14.85 30.04
N GLN A 37 10.54 13.96 30.94
CA GLN A 37 11.80 13.20 30.87
C GLN A 37 11.76 12.12 29.77
N ALA A 38 10.62 11.46 29.55
CA ALA A 38 10.44 10.51 28.45
C ALA A 38 10.49 11.20 27.08
N ALA A 39 9.90 12.40 26.95
CA ALA A 39 9.96 13.20 25.74
C ALA A 39 11.37 13.75 25.47
N ALA A 40 12.14 14.04 26.54
CA ALA A 40 13.52 14.52 26.41
C ALA A 40 14.54 13.40 26.13
N GLN A 41 14.23 12.16 26.53
CA GLN A 41 15.11 11.01 26.26
C GLN A 41 15.03 10.51 24.82
N ASP A 42 13.91 10.74 24.11
CA ASP A 42 13.77 10.39 22.69
C ASP A 42 14.47 11.42 21.76
N SER A 43 14.98 12.53 22.30
CA SER A 43 15.79 13.50 21.58
C SER A 43 17.28 13.13 21.46
N GLY A 44 17.66 11.95 21.94
CA GLY A 44 19.02 11.41 21.91
C GLY A 44 19.46 10.78 20.59
N GLN A 45 18.91 11.19 19.46
CA GLN A 45 19.54 10.89 18.17
C GLN A 45 20.88 11.64 18.08
N PRO A 46 21.95 10.97 17.67
CA PRO A 46 23.24 11.63 17.50
C PRO A 46 23.08 12.80 16.54
N LYS A 47 23.38 14.00 17.01
CA LYS A 47 23.52 15.18 16.18
C LYS A 47 24.62 14.88 15.17
N GLY A 48 24.27 14.57 13.93
CA GLY A 48 25.28 14.37 12.91
C GLY A 48 24.84 13.75 11.58
N ALA A 49 23.66 13.18 11.50
CA ALA A 49 23.13 12.76 10.20
C ALA A 49 21.98 13.70 9.82
N GLU A 50 22.26 14.74 9.03
CA GLU A 50 21.20 15.34 8.23
C GLU A 50 20.56 14.21 7.44
N ALA A 51 19.29 13.89 7.75
CA ALA A 51 18.50 12.99 6.93
C ALA A 51 18.53 13.56 5.52
N LYS A 52 19.31 12.94 4.63
CA LYS A 52 19.39 13.35 3.24
C LYS A 52 17.96 13.30 2.72
N LYS A 53 17.41 14.48 2.36
CA LYS A 53 16.10 14.53 1.70
C LYS A 53 16.09 13.48 0.60
N PRO A 54 15.03 12.66 0.49
CA PRO A 54 14.96 11.67 -0.56
C PRO A 54 15.25 12.40 -1.87
N LYS A 55 16.20 11.90 -2.62
CA LYS A 55 16.48 12.47 -3.93
C LYS A 55 15.17 12.30 -4.72
N ASN A 56 14.73 13.37 -5.38
CA ASN A 56 13.61 13.34 -6.33
C ASN A 56 13.98 12.48 -7.57
N THR A 57 14.54 11.33 -7.33
CA THR A 57 14.82 10.31 -8.33
C THR A 57 13.89 9.16 -8.05
N PRO A 58 13.47 8.44 -9.04
CA PRO A 58 12.62 7.27 -8.90
C PRO A 58 13.15 6.23 -7.89
N THR A 59 14.44 6.16 -7.68
CA THR A 59 15.08 5.32 -6.67
C THR A 59 15.25 6.02 -5.31
N GLY A 60 14.44 7.04 -5.04
CA GLY A 60 14.52 7.87 -3.83
C GLY A 60 14.07 7.18 -2.55
N THR A 61 14.48 5.95 -2.32
CA THR A 61 14.39 5.29 -1.03
C THR A 61 15.43 5.89 -0.09
N LEU A 62 14.99 6.23 1.12
CA LEU A 62 15.90 6.64 2.19
C LEU A 62 16.77 5.42 2.52
N GLN A 63 18.09 5.59 2.42
CA GLN A 63 19.03 4.59 2.89
C GLN A 63 19.63 5.11 4.19
N ASP A 64 19.24 4.50 5.28
CA ASP A 64 20.00 4.59 6.52
C ASP A 64 20.90 3.36 6.60
N PRO A 65 22.23 3.50 6.63
CA PRO A 65 23.14 2.37 6.70
C PRO A 65 23.02 1.57 8.00
N ASN A 66 22.35 2.11 9.02
CA ASN A 66 22.17 1.48 10.32
C ASN A 66 20.82 0.80 10.48
N ILE A 67 19.89 1.02 9.55
CA ILE A 67 18.54 0.45 9.58
C ILE A 67 18.27 -0.25 8.26
N TYR A 68 18.19 -1.57 8.32
CA TYR A 68 17.78 -2.36 7.17
C TYR A 68 16.26 -2.38 7.09
N PHE A 69 15.71 -1.67 6.12
CA PHE A 69 14.33 -1.82 5.72
C PHE A 69 14.31 -2.53 4.36
N PRO A 70 13.61 -3.63 4.19
CA PRO A 70 13.43 -4.23 2.88
C PRO A 70 12.94 -3.18 1.87
N GLY A 71 13.61 -3.10 0.75
CA GLY A 71 13.26 -2.13 -0.28
C GLY A 71 13.97 -0.78 -0.19
N THR A 72 14.87 -0.55 0.77
CA THR A 72 15.62 0.70 0.90
C THR A 72 17.00 0.65 0.26
N GLU A 73 17.53 -0.52 -0.06
CA GLU A 73 18.82 -0.66 -0.73
C GLU A 73 18.76 -0.04 -2.13
N LYS A 74 19.85 0.55 -2.53
CA LYS A 74 19.98 1.10 -3.87
C LYS A 74 19.80 0.00 -4.91
N LEU A 75 18.80 0.15 -5.77
CA LEU A 75 18.55 -0.75 -6.87
C LEU A 75 19.48 -0.39 -8.04
N GLY A 76 20.13 -1.39 -8.64
CA GLY A 76 20.89 -1.21 -9.88
C GLY A 76 19.96 -0.84 -11.03
N LYS A 77 20.48 -0.10 -12.02
CA LYS A 77 19.66 0.44 -13.12
C LYS A 77 18.97 -0.61 -14.01
N ASN A 78 19.39 -1.87 -13.95
CA ASN A 78 18.84 -2.99 -14.70
C ASN A 78 18.22 -4.05 -13.79
N GLU A 79 18.01 -3.74 -12.52
CA GLU A 79 17.49 -4.66 -11.52
C GLU A 79 16.00 -4.43 -11.29
N MET A 80 15.30 -5.50 -11.04
CA MET A 80 13.92 -5.54 -10.56
C MET A 80 13.93 -6.12 -9.15
N ARG A 81 13.29 -5.43 -8.21
CA ARG A 81 13.09 -5.93 -6.85
C ARG A 81 11.62 -6.17 -6.59
N ILE A 82 11.32 -7.33 -6.01
CA ILE A 82 9.97 -7.73 -5.64
C ILE A 82 9.93 -7.84 -4.12
N VAL A 83 9.01 -7.12 -3.50
CA VAL A 83 8.83 -7.08 -2.06
C VAL A 83 7.43 -7.59 -1.71
N ALA A 84 7.36 -8.63 -0.88
CA ALA A 84 6.11 -9.09 -0.30
C ALA A 84 5.70 -8.15 0.84
N CYS A 85 4.78 -7.23 0.59
CA CYS A 85 4.21 -6.35 1.62
C CYS A 85 3.03 -6.99 2.34
N GLY A 86 2.45 -8.04 1.76
CA GLY A 86 1.40 -8.82 2.38
C GLY A 86 1.17 -10.14 1.66
N THR A 87 0.95 -11.21 2.43
CA THR A 87 0.76 -12.58 1.93
C THR A 87 -0.34 -13.31 2.70
N GLY A 88 -1.16 -12.54 3.43
CA GLY A 88 -2.22 -13.09 4.28
C GLY A 88 -3.54 -13.27 3.56
N MET A 89 -4.46 -13.87 4.28
CA MET A 89 -5.85 -14.15 3.90
C MET A 89 -6.80 -13.05 4.41
N PRO A 90 -8.12 -13.11 4.09
CA PRO A 90 -9.10 -12.12 4.53
C PRO A 90 -9.16 -11.88 6.04
N THR A 91 -8.84 -12.89 6.84
CA THR A 91 -8.83 -12.77 8.29
C THR A 91 -7.66 -11.91 8.75
N ALA A 92 -7.96 -10.75 9.33
CA ALA A 92 -6.95 -9.81 9.81
C ALA A 92 -6.02 -10.44 10.85
N ARG A 93 -4.71 -10.26 10.67
CA ARG A 93 -3.65 -10.73 11.58
C ARG A 93 -2.62 -9.63 11.77
N ALA A 94 -2.28 -9.30 13.00
CA ALA A 94 -1.27 -8.27 13.29
C ALA A 94 0.13 -8.63 12.73
N SER A 95 0.45 -9.91 12.64
CA SER A 95 1.75 -10.39 12.14
C SER A 95 1.85 -10.48 10.62
N GLN A 96 0.72 -10.46 9.89
CA GLN A 96 0.67 -10.72 8.45
C GLN A 96 -0.40 -9.86 7.79
N ALA A 97 0.03 -8.94 6.94
CA ALA A 97 -0.87 -8.18 6.08
C ALA A 97 -1.43 -9.07 4.95
N ALA A 98 -2.60 -8.74 4.46
CA ALA A 98 -3.21 -9.38 3.32
C ALA A 98 -2.48 -9.03 2.01
N SER A 99 -2.90 -9.59 0.88
CA SER A 99 -2.18 -9.58 -0.40
C SER A 99 -1.67 -8.21 -0.82
N CYS A 100 -0.36 -8.09 -0.99
CA CYS A 100 0.29 -6.90 -1.53
C CYS A 100 1.71 -7.24 -2.01
N TRP A 101 2.03 -6.87 -3.24
CA TRP A 101 3.35 -7.06 -3.81
C TRP A 101 3.84 -5.76 -4.44
N LEU A 102 4.97 -5.26 -3.96
CA LEU A 102 5.63 -4.09 -4.52
C LEU A 102 6.72 -4.52 -5.50
N VAL A 103 6.63 -4.06 -6.74
CA VAL A 103 7.68 -4.22 -7.75
C VAL A 103 8.36 -2.87 -7.95
N GLU A 104 9.66 -2.83 -7.73
CA GLU A 104 10.51 -1.67 -7.94
C GLU A 104 11.48 -1.93 -9.08
N LEU A 105 11.61 -1.00 -9.99
CA LEU A 105 12.48 -1.10 -11.16
C LEU A 105 13.67 -0.16 -11.05
N GLY A 106 14.81 -0.55 -11.59
CA GLY A 106 16.03 0.25 -11.58
C GLY A 106 15.96 1.56 -12.36
N ASN A 107 14.93 1.74 -13.22
CA ASN A 107 14.58 3.03 -13.83
C ASN A 107 13.81 3.93 -12.84
N GLY A 108 13.36 3.35 -11.71
CA GLY A 108 12.70 3.99 -10.62
C GLY A 108 11.21 3.90 -10.56
N ASP A 109 10.57 3.37 -11.55
CA ASP A 109 9.15 3.08 -11.51
C ASP A 109 8.83 2.05 -10.43
N LYS A 110 7.68 2.22 -9.80
CA LYS A 110 7.17 1.33 -8.76
C LYS A 110 5.72 1.00 -9.02
N PHE A 111 5.35 -0.24 -8.74
CA PHE A 111 4.04 -0.80 -9.01
C PHE A 111 3.60 -1.64 -7.83
N LEU A 112 2.40 -1.35 -7.31
CA LEU A 112 1.76 -2.20 -6.30
C LEU A 112 0.79 -3.14 -7.00
N PHE A 113 0.91 -4.42 -6.71
CA PHE A 113 -0.05 -5.45 -7.09
C PHE A 113 -0.81 -5.85 -5.84
N ASP A 114 -2.10 -5.56 -5.84
CA ASP A 114 -3.03 -5.58 -4.73
C ASP A 114 -2.70 -4.59 -3.59
N ALA A 115 -3.72 -4.32 -2.79
CA ALA A 115 -3.73 -3.39 -1.67
C ALA A 115 -4.57 -3.97 -0.52
N GLY A 116 -4.24 -5.19 -0.12
CA GLY A 116 -4.97 -5.91 0.91
C GLY A 116 -4.80 -5.31 2.29
N THR A 117 -5.72 -5.64 3.18
CA THR A 117 -5.81 -5.07 4.54
C THR A 117 -4.50 -5.24 5.33
N GLY A 118 -4.00 -4.15 5.91
CA GLY A 118 -2.75 -4.10 6.68
C GLY A 118 -1.49 -3.94 5.82
N SER A 119 -1.62 -3.85 4.49
CA SER A 119 -0.47 -3.70 3.59
C SER A 119 0.08 -2.27 3.58
N ALA A 120 -0.78 -1.28 3.79
CA ALA A 120 -0.37 0.12 3.75
C ALA A 120 0.64 0.44 4.86
N GLU A 121 0.50 -0.12 6.05
CA GLU A 121 1.45 0.04 7.15
C GLU A 121 2.81 -0.58 6.82
N ARG A 122 2.81 -1.73 6.14
CA ARG A 122 4.05 -2.40 5.70
C ARG A 122 4.78 -1.56 4.65
N VAL A 123 4.05 -1.03 3.68
CA VAL A 123 4.62 -0.16 2.64
C VAL A 123 5.08 1.17 3.23
N ALA A 124 4.33 1.76 4.16
CA ALA A 124 4.71 2.99 4.85
C ALA A 124 6.03 2.84 5.63
N SER A 125 6.27 1.66 6.23
CA SER A 125 7.52 1.38 6.96
C SER A 125 8.76 1.35 6.06
N MET A 126 8.61 1.27 4.75
CA MET A 126 9.72 1.32 3.78
C MET A 126 10.17 2.76 3.48
N HIS A 127 9.46 3.76 3.99
CA HIS A 127 9.77 5.19 3.79
C HIS A 127 9.89 5.62 2.31
N ILE A 128 9.20 4.93 1.40
CA ILE A 128 9.16 5.29 -0.01
C ILE A 128 8.26 6.50 -0.18
N PRO A 129 8.71 7.60 -0.83
CA PRO A 129 7.83 8.74 -1.08
C PRO A 129 6.60 8.34 -1.91
N TYR A 130 5.43 8.78 -1.49
CA TYR A 130 4.17 8.36 -2.11
C TYR A 130 3.97 8.84 -3.56
N ASP A 131 4.76 9.79 -4.04
CA ASP A 131 4.79 10.15 -5.46
C ASP A 131 5.24 8.97 -6.35
N TYR A 132 6.00 8.02 -5.79
CA TYR A 132 6.41 6.80 -6.49
C TYR A 132 5.43 5.63 -6.28
N LEU A 133 4.61 5.69 -5.23
CA LEU A 133 3.59 4.69 -4.88
C LEU A 133 2.21 5.14 -5.40
N ASN A 134 2.16 5.55 -6.65
CA ASN A 134 0.97 6.14 -7.25
C ASN A 134 0.27 5.25 -8.28
N LYS A 135 0.65 3.98 -8.37
CA LYS A 135 0.07 2.99 -9.31
C LYS A 135 -0.24 1.71 -8.55
N ILE A 136 -1.51 1.32 -8.54
CA ILE A 136 -2.00 0.07 -7.92
C ILE A 136 -2.71 -0.76 -8.99
N PHE A 137 -2.38 -2.03 -9.08
CA PHE A 137 -2.98 -3.02 -9.96
C PHE A 137 -3.76 -4.01 -9.10
N ILE A 138 -5.08 -4.00 -9.20
CA ILE A 138 -5.98 -4.85 -8.41
C ILE A 138 -6.30 -6.11 -9.19
N SER A 139 -6.04 -7.27 -8.60
CA SER A 139 -6.38 -8.56 -9.20
C SER A 139 -7.88 -8.84 -9.16
N HIS A 140 -8.51 -8.53 -8.03
CA HIS A 140 -9.95 -8.64 -7.81
C HIS A 140 -10.37 -7.88 -6.52
N LEU A 141 -11.67 -7.83 -6.24
CA LEU A 141 -12.21 -6.93 -5.23
C LEU A 141 -12.53 -7.58 -3.87
N HIS A 142 -11.93 -8.71 -3.53
CA HIS A 142 -11.97 -9.20 -2.15
C HIS A 142 -11.19 -8.25 -1.23
N THR A 143 -11.61 -8.15 0.03
CA THR A 143 -11.03 -7.19 0.98
C THR A 143 -9.55 -7.44 1.28
N ASP A 144 -9.12 -8.67 1.19
CA ASP A 144 -7.70 -9.05 1.33
C ASP A 144 -6.83 -8.70 0.11
N HIS A 145 -7.42 -8.15 -0.96
CA HIS A 145 -6.74 -7.64 -2.14
C HIS A 145 -6.96 -6.14 -2.36
N PHE A 146 -7.97 -5.56 -1.70
CA PHE A 146 -8.40 -4.19 -1.96
C PHE A 146 -8.72 -3.37 -0.69
N GLY A 147 -8.64 -3.98 0.51
CA GLY A 147 -9.13 -3.38 1.75
C GLY A 147 -8.42 -2.11 2.20
N ASP A 148 -7.15 -1.92 1.83
CA ASP A 148 -6.36 -0.73 2.21
C ASP A 148 -6.43 0.41 1.18
N PHE A 149 -7.33 0.35 0.21
CA PHE A 149 -7.47 1.43 -0.77
C PHE A 149 -7.54 2.82 -0.12
N ALA A 150 -8.35 2.98 0.95
CA ALA A 150 -8.49 4.26 1.66
C ALA A 150 -7.16 4.74 2.25
N ALA A 151 -6.36 3.84 2.82
CA ALA A 151 -5.05 4.15 3.38
C ALA A 151 -4.06 4.61 2.31
N TYR A 152 -4.02 3.94 1.15
CA TYR A 152 -3.19 4.39 0.03
C TYR A 152 -3.69 5.69 -0.60
N PHE A 153 -5.00 5.87 -0.70
CA PHE A 153 -5.58 7.08 -1.28
C PHE A 153 -5.39 8.30 -0.38
N ILE A 154 -6.02 8.29 0.79
CA ILE A 154 -5.99 9.43 1.73
C ILE A 154 -4.64 9.51 2.44
N GLY A 155 -4.14 8.38 2.96
CA GLY A 155 -2.86 8.33 3.66
C GLY A 155 -1.70 8.78 2.76
N GLY A 156 -1.65 8.32 1.52
CA GLY A 156 -0.65 8.73 0.55
C GLY A 156 -0.73 10.23 0.21
N TRP A 157 -1.94 10.79 0.08
CA TRP A 157 -2.15 12.22 -0.13
C TRP A 157 -1.63 13.03 1.05
N VAL A 158 -2.00 12.65 2.27
CA VAL A 158 -1.54 13.30 3.52
C VAL A 158 -0.02 13.18 3.69
N ALA A 159 0.55 12.04 3.30
CA ALA A 159 1.99 11.79 3.36
C ALA A 159 2.78 12.42 2.20
N GLY A 160 2.14 13.29 1.40
CA GLY A 160 2.83 14.19 0.45
C GLY A 160 2.74 13.81 -1.01
N ARG A 161 1.89 12.85 -1.43
CA ARG A 161 1.66 12.58 -2.85
C ARG A 161 1.10 13.82 -3.54
N GLN A 162 1.79 14.30 -4.57
CA GLN A 162 1.43 15.51 -5.30
C GLN A 162 0.47 15.19 -6.46
N GLY A 163 0.64 14.04 -7.10
CA GLY A 163 -0.17 13.62 -8.25
C GLY A 163 -1.33 12.70 -7.87
N PRO A 164 -2.19 12.33 -8.85
CA PRO A 164 -3.29 11.40 -8.63
C PRO A 164 -2.80 9.99 -8.29
N LEU A 165 -3.65 9.24 -7.58
CA LEU A 165 -3.50 7.80 -7.46
C LEU A 165 -4.13 7.15 -8.69
N HIS A 166 -3.36 6.34 -9.41
CA HIS A 166 -3.85 5.53 -10.53
C HIS A 166 -4.18 4.13 -10.03
N VAL A 167 -5.38 3.67 -10.30
CA VAL A 167 -5.85 2.33 -9.97
C VAL A 167 -6.23 1.61 -11.26
N TYR A 168 -5.54 0.53 -11.55
CA TYR A 168 -5.79 -0.38 -12.66
C TYR A 168 -6.50 -1.61 -12.11
N GLY A 169 -7.56 -2.05 -12.76
CA GLY A 169 -8.25 -3.24 -12.32
C GLY A 169 -9.31 -3.73 -13.28
N PRO A 170 -9.78 -4.97 -13.09
CA PRO A 170 -10.72 -5.59 -14.01
C PRO A 170 -12.13 -5.01 -13.88
N SER A 171 -12.89 -5.10 -14.97
CA SER A 171 -14.35 -5.03 -14.93
C SER A 171 -14.93 -6.26 -14.25
N GLY A 172 -16.22 -6.22 -13.90
CA GLY A 172 -16.98 -7.40 -13.51
C GLY A 172 -17.92 -7.89 -14.63
N ASP A 173 -18.67 -8.96 -14.37
CA ASP A 173 -19.75 -9.39 -15.25
C ASP A 173 -20.84 -8.33 -15.42
N ARG A 174 -20.93 -7.41 -14.49
CA ARG A 174 -21.78 -6.23 -14.50
C ARG A 174 -21.07 -5.07 -13.80
N PRO A 175 -21.44 -3.81 -14.10
CA PRO A 175 -20.71 -2.64 -13.61
C PRO A 175 -20.48 -2.62 -12.10
N GLU A 176 -21.45 -3.07 -11.30
CA GLU A 176 -21.37 -3.05 -9.83
C GLU A 176 -20.28 -3.96 -9.26
N LEU A 177 -19.77 -4.89 -10.05
CA LEU A 177 -18.72 -5.83 -9.68
C LEU A 177 -17.34 -5.41 -10.23
N GLY A 178 -17.25 -4.25 -10.89
CA GLY A 178 -16.02 -3.74 -11.49
C GLY A 178 -15.25 -2.80 -10.57
N THR A 179 -13.98 -2.64 -10.86
CA THR A 179 -13.05 -1.78 -10.12
C THR A 179 -13.50 -0.33 -10.11
N LYS A 180 -14.00 0.19 -11.22
CA LYS A 180 -14.46 1.57 -11.33
C LYS A 180 -15.61 1.86 -10.37
N TYR A 181 -16.61 0.99 -10.34
CA TYR A 181 -17.74 1.12 -9.42
C TYR A 181 -17.29 1.09 -7.96
N ALA A 182 -16.43 0.15 -7.60
CA ALA A 182 -15.91 0.04 -6.24
C ALA A 182 -15.16 1.31 -5.81
N ILE A 183 -14.24 1.81 -6.64
CA ILE A 183 -13.48 3.04 -6.35
C ILE A 183 -14.38 4.27 -6.24
N GLU A 184 -15.35 4.45 -7.14
CA GLU A 184 -16.30 5.57 -7.09
C GLU A 184 -17.10 5.57 -5.79
N HIS A 185 -17.50 4.40 -5.29
CA HIS A 185 -18.24 4.29 -4.03
C HIS A 185 -17.34 4.50 -2.80
N TRP A 186 -16.10 4.02 -2.83
CA TRP A 186 -15.11 4.34 -1.82
C TRP A 186 -14.85 5.86 -1.74
N GLN A 187 -14.69 6.53 -2.87
CA GLN A 187 -14.51 7.99 -2.90
C GLN A 187 -15.72 8.72 -2.30
N LYS A 188 -16.94 8.27 -2.60
CA LYS A 188 -18.16 8.82 -1.97
C LYS A 188 -18.18 8.59 -0.45
N ALA A 189 -17.81 7.41 0.01
CA ALA A 189 -17.73 7.10 1.44
C ALA A 189 -16.68 7.95 2.17
N LEU A 190 -15.62 8.37 1.47
CA LEU A 190 -14.54 9.20 2.00
C LEU A 190 -14.76 10.71 1.78
N SER A 191 -15.92 11.15 1.32
CA SER A 191 -16.19 12.57 1.01
C SER A 191 -15.87 13.49 2.17
N TRP A 192 -16.26 13.13 3.39
CA TRP A 192 -15.96 13.93 4.58
C TRP A 192 -14.47 14.15 4.79
N ASP A 193 -13.67 13.11 4.62
CA ASP A 193 -12.20 13.16 4.79
C ASP A 193 -11.56 14.01 3.68
N VAL A 194 -12.00 13.80 2.43
CA VAL A 194 -11.52 14.58 1.27
C VAL A 194 -11.85 16.06 1.42
N GLU A 195 -13.10 16.41 1.77
CA GLU A 195 -13.52 17.79 1.95
C GLU A 195 -12.79 18.49 3.10
N GLY A 196 -12.57 17.78 4.22
CA GLY A 196 -11.82 18.28 5.36
C GLY A 196 -10.36 18.62 5.06
N ARG A 197 -9.77 18.05 4.00
CA ARG A 197 -8.39 18.29 3.55
C ARG A 197 -8.28 19.19 2.33
N ALA A 198 -9.38 19.38 1.60
CA ALA A 198 -9.41 20.23 0.42
C ALA A 198 -8.93 21.65 0.73
N GLY A 199 -8.13 22.21 -0.15
CA GLY A 199 -7.51 23.55 0.02
C GLY A 199 -6.30 23.59 0.98
N ARG A 200 -6.01 22.50 1.70
CA ARG A 200 -4.83 22.39 2.58
C ARG A 200 -3.73 21.50 1.99
N LEU A 201 -4.13 20.56 1.16
CA LEU A 201 -3.22 19.61 0.48
C LEU A 201 -3.30 19.86 -1.05
N PRO A 202 -2.30 19.39 -1.82
CA PRO A 202 -2.31 19.50 -3.27
C PRO A 202 -3.57 18.89 -3.89
N ALA A 203 -4.33 19.69 -4.65
CA ALA A 203 -5.61 19.24 -5.21
C ALA A 203 -5.48 18.00 -6.14
N SER A 204 -4.34 17.86 -6.83
CA SER A 204 -4.06 16.69 -7.69
C SER A 204 -3.86 15.41 -6.89
N GLY A 205 -3.24 15.48 -5.70
CA GLY A 205 -3.04 14.33 -4.83
C GLY A 205 -4.35 13.76 -4.26
N GLY A 206 -5.40 14.59 -4.16
CA GLY A 206 -6.75 14.19 -3.77
C GLY A 206 -7.59 13.57 -4.90
N LYS A 207 -6.97 13.20 -6.03
CA LYS A 207 -7.67 12.58 -7.17
C LYS A 207 -7.30 11.11 -7.30
N VAL A 208 -8.27 10.32 -7.75
CA VAL A 208 -8.05 8.93 -8.19
C VAL A 208 -8.43 8.84 -9.67
N ILE A 209 -7.57 8.21 -10.45
CA ILE A 209 -7.81 7.88 -11.85
C ILE A 209 -7.95 6.37 -11.93
N VAL A 210 -9.07 5.90 -12.45
CA VAL A 210 -9.35 4.46 -12.59
C VAL A 210 -9.24 4.07 -14.06
N GLU A 211 -8.39 3.10 -14.31
CA GLU A 211 -8.17 2.45 -15.59
C GLU A 211 -8.77 1.04 -15.51
N GLU A 212 -10.06 0.95 -15.77
CA GLU A 212 -10.77 -0.33 -15.79
C GLU A 212 -10.66 -0.97 -17.18
N PHE A 213 -10.35 -2.26 -17.22
CA PHE A 213 -10.21 -3.05 -18.44
C PHE A 213 -11.06 -4.31 -18.39
N ASP A 214 -11.32 -4.92 -19.55
CA ASP A 214 -12.14 -6.15 -19.63
C ASP A 214 -11.41 -7.32 -18.97
N TYR A 215 -12.01 -7.89 -17.92
CA TYR A 215 -11.46 -9.07 -17.23
C TYR A 215 -11.33 -10.31 -18.13
N LYS A 216 -12.05 -10.35 -19.27
CA LYS A 216 -11.99 -11.45 -20.24
C LYS A 216 -10.81 -11.34 -21.19
N GLY A 217 -10.12 -10.21 -21.18
CA GLY A 217 -8.99 -9.97 -22.06
C GLY A 217 -7.87 -10.98 -21.83
N GLU A 218 -7.43 -11.65 -22.88
CA GLU A 218 -6.34 -12.62 -22.81
C GLU A 218 -5.01 -12.00 -23.19
N ASN A 219 -4.14 -11.80 -22.20
CA ASN A 219 -2.81 -11.19 -22.40
C ASN A 219 -2.87 -9.77 -22.96
N GLU A 220 -3.89 -9.02 -22.60
CA GLU A 220 -4.06 -7.64 -23.01
C GLU A 220 -3.10 -6.70 -22.31
N VAL A 221 -2.59 -5.71 -23.03
CA VAL A 221 -1.77 -4.64 -22.45
C VAL A 221 -2.68 -3.69 -21.67
N VAL A 222 -2.51 -3.65 -20.36
CA VAL A 222 -3.25 -2.77 -19.46
C VAL A 222 -2.43 -1.56 -18.99
N TYR A 223 -1.11 -1.60 -19.22
CA TYR A 223 -0.20 -0.49 -18.96
C TYR A 223 1.02 -0.60 -19.87
N GLU A 224 1.40 0.52 -20.50
CA GLU A 224 2.62 0.59 -21.29
C GLU A 224 3.23 1.99 -21.18
N LYS A 225 4.35 2.11 -20.45
CA LYS A 225 5.07 3.36 -20.26
C LYS A 225 6.50 3.11 -19.77
N ASN A 226 7.44 3.96 -20.14
CA ASN A 226 8.84 3.93 -19.68
C ASN A 226 9.56 2.59 -19.93
N GLY A 227 9.16 1.88 -21.00
CA GLY A 227 9.70 0.55 -21.33
C GLY A 227 9.13 -0.57 -20.44
N VAL A 228 8.14 -0.27 -19.61
CA VAL A 228 7.40 -1.25 -18.82
C VAL A 228 6.12 -1.61 -19.57
N THR A 229 5.85 -2.90 -19.71
CA THR A 229 4.59 -3.42 -20.23
C THR A 229 3.94 -4.29 -19.16
N ILE A 230 2.70 -3.97 -18.76
CA ILE A 230 1.91 -4.84 -17.89
C ILE A 230 0.74 -5.38 -18.70
N ARG A 231 0.57 -6.70 -18.60
CA ARG A 231 -0.51 -7.44 -19.27
C ARG A 231 -1.38 -8.12 -18.24
N SER A 232 -2.64 -8.35 -18.61
CA SER A 232 -3.59 -9.12 -17.80
C SER A 232 -4.19 -10.28 -18.58
N TRP A 233 -4.67 -11.28 -17.84
CA TRP A 233 -5.45 -12.39 -18.35
C TRP A 233 -6.42 -12.90 -17.27
N PRO A 234 -7.50 -13.61 -17.65
CA PRO A 234 -8.47 -14.12 -16.70
C PRO A 234 -7.84 -15.04 -15.64
N ALA A 235 -8.28 -14.89 -14.41
CA ALA A 235 -8.02 -15.81 -13.32
C ALA A 235 -9.28 -16.63 -13.00
N ASN A 236 -9.11 -17.86 -12.55
CA ASN A 236 -10.21 -18.74 -12.18
C ASN A 236 -10.39 -18.70 -10.66
N HIS A 237 -11.34 -17.92 -10.19
CA HIS A 237 -11.64 -17.75 -8.78
C HIS A 237 -13.15 -17.90 -8.51
N VAL A 238 -13.65 -17.46 -7.35
CA VAL A 238 -15.03 -17.72 -6.87
C VAL A 238 -16.11 -17.17 -7.79
N ILE A 239 -15.90 -15.97 -8.31
CA ILE A 239 -16.79 -15.33 -9.29
C ILE A 239 -15.95 -14.73 -10.42
N ASN A 240 -16.61 -14.46 -11.56
CA ASN A 240 -15.97 -13.79 -12.69
C ASN A 240 -15.54 -12.36 -12.35
N GLY A 241 -14.43 -11.94 -12.93
CA GLY A 241 -13.84 -10.60 -12.71
C GLY A 241 -12.44 -10.62 -12.14
N SER A 242 -11.93 -11.78 -11.71
CA SER A 242 -10.53 -11.91 -11.24
C SER A 242 -9.57 -12.02 -12.42
N VAL A 243 -8.38 -11.43 -12.25
CA VAL A 243 -7.31 -11.45 -13.25
C VAL A 243 -5.95 -11.71 -12.63
N SER A 244 -5.05 -12.24 -13.44
CA SER A 244 -3.62 -12.31 -13.17
C SER A 244 -2.88 -11.28 -14.02
N TYR A 245 -1.63 -10.96 -13.63
CA TYR A 245 -0.79 -9.98 -14.33
C TYR A 245 0.59 -10.51 -14.67
N SER A 246 1.20 -9.98 -15.72
CA SER A 246 2.64 -9.96 -15.89
C SER A 246 3.14 -8.52 -16.00
N LEU A 247 4.34 -8.26 -15.46
CA LEU A 247 5.10 -7.05 -15.68
C LEU A 247 6.41 -7.43 -16.39
N GLU A 248 6.62 -6.86 -17.55
CA GLU A 248 7.82 -7.05 -18.34
C GLU A 248 8.60 -5.74 -18.44
N TRP A 249 9.89 -5.80 -18.14
CA TRP A 249 10.78 -4.66 -18.22
C TRP A 249 12.24 -5.11 -18.38
N ASN A 250 12.94 -4.55 -19.35
CA ASN A 250 14.38 -4.79 -19.59
C ASN A 250 14.75 -6.29 -19.68
N GLY A 251 13.88 -7.09 -20.29
CA GLY A 251 14.06 -8.53 -20.45
C GLY A 251 13.73 -9.36 -19.21
N LEU A 252 13.34 -8.72 -18.11
CA LEU A 252 12.86 -9.39 -16.89
C LEU A 252 11.34 -9.48 -16.92
N LYS A 253 10.82 -10.57 -16.37
CA LYS A 253 9.38 -10.85 -16.29
C LYS A 253 8.95 -11.26 -14.88
N PHE A 254 8.11 -10.46 -14.26
CA PHE A 254 7.39 -10.78 -13.04
C PHE A 254 5.96 -11.19 -13.38
N VAL A 255 5.43 -12.19 -12.68
CA VAL A 255 4.04 -12.64 -12.80
C VAL A 255 3.39 -12.66 -11.44
N PHE A 256 2.18 -12.12 -11.37
CA PHE A 256 1.32 -12.12 -10.20
C PHE A 256 0.01 -12.82 -10.50
N GLY A 257 -0.26 -13.94 -9.84
CA GLY A 257 -1.46 -14.75 -10.05
C GLY A 257 -2.72 -14.11 -9.51
N GLY A 258 -2.63 -13.30 -8.44
CA GLY A 258 -3.78 -13.04 -7.61
C GLY A 258 -4.29 -14.34 -7.01
N ASP A 259 -5.58 -14.39 -6.68
CA ASP A 259 -6.24 -15.63 -6.29
C ASP A 259 -6.76 -16.36 -7.52
N THR A 260 -6.25 -17.55 -7.75
CA THR A 260 -6.63 -18.35 -8.91
C THR A 260 -6.34 -19.83 -8.70
N TYR A 261 -7.29 -20.67 -9.02
CA TYR A 261 -6.99 -22.08 -9.22
C TYR A 261 -6.04 -22.27 -10.40
N PRO A 262 -5.27 -23.39 -10.46
CA PRO A 262 -4.49 -23.73 -11.62
C PRO A 262 -5.35 -23.66 -12.89
N ASN A 263 -4.89 -22.93 -13.90
CA ASN A 263 -5.64 -22.69 -15.11
C ASN A 263 -4.74 -22.54 -16.34
N GLN A 264 -5.37 -22.72 -17.52
CA GLN A 264 -4.64 -22.69 -18.81
C GLN A 264 -4.00 -21.33 -19.13
N TRP A 265 -4.58 -20.22 -18.68
CA TRP A 265 -4.04 -18.90 -18.94
C TRP A 265 -2.76 -18.67 -18.15
N PHE A 266 -2.75 -19.04 -16.87
CA PHE A 266 -1.56 -18.94 -16.05
C PHE A 266 -0.45 -19.83 -16.62
N ASP A 267 -0.76 -21.11 -16.95
CA ASP A 267 0.22 -22.01 -17.58
C ASP A 267 0.78 -21.45 -18.90
N LYS A 268 -0.05 -20.78 -19.70
CA LYS A 268 0.35 -20.21 -20.97
C LYS A 268 1.16 -18.92 -20.84
N TYR A 269 0.68 -17.97 -20.00
CA TYR A 269 1.19 -16.61 -19.96
C TYR A 269 2.24 -16.37 -18.87
N ALA A 270 2.33 -17.23 -17.85
CA ALA A 270 3.41 -17.19 -16.87
C ALA A 270 4.72 -17.82 -17.34
N ARG A 271 4.73 -18.43 -18.51
CA ARG A 271 5.97 -19.06 -19.06
C ARG A 271 7.11 -18.04 -19.18
N ASN A 272 8.31 -18.52 -18.91
CA ASN A 272 9.55 -17.75 -18.90
C ASN A 272 9.53 -16.55 -17.95
N ALA A 273 8.73 -16.60 -16.88
CA ALA A 273 8.83 -15.64 -15.81
C ALA A 273 10.15 -15.85 -15.01
N ASP A 274 10.83 -14.76 -14.68
CA ASP A 274 11.96 -14.80 -13.73
C ASP A 274 11.44 -15.05 -12.31
N VAL A 275 10.28 -14.46 -11.98
CA VAL A 275 9.56 -14.69 -10.73
C VAL A 275 8.07 -14.78 -11.01
N ALA A 276 7.43 -15.81 -10.50
CA ALA A 276 5.97 -15.97 -10.53
C ALA A 276 5.44 -16.19 -9.10
N ILE A 277 4.44 -15.40 -8.74
CA ILE A 277 3.72 -15.53 -7.48
C ILE A 277 2.39 -16.21 -7.77
N HIS A 278 2.12 -17.28 -7.05
CA HIS A 278 0.84 -17.99 -7.11
C HIS A 278 0.38 -18.27 -5.68
N GLU A 279 -0.91 -18.18 -5.43
CA GLU A 279 -1.45 -18.59 -4.14
C GLU A 279 -1.16 -20.07 -3.87
N CYS A 280 -1.00 -20.37 -2.60
CA CYS A 280 -0.89 -21.74 -2.12
C CYS A 280 -1.82 -21.91 -0.93
N PHE A 281 -2.95 -22.54 -1.14
CA PHE A 281 -3.88 -22.91 -0.08
C PHE A 281 -3.62 -24.36 0.33
N ILE A 282 -3.19 -24.53 1.56
CA ILE A 282 -3.06 -25.86 2.15
C ILE A 282 -4.32 -26.09 2.99
N ASP A 283 -5.19 -26.97 2.54
CA ASP A 283 -6.25 -27.49 3.40
C ASP A 283 -5.58 -28.39 4.46
N VAL A 284 -5.42 -27.85 5.65
CA VAL A 284 -4.97 -28.64 6.79
C VAL A 284 -6.23 -29.19 7.44
N PRO A 285 -6.50 -30.50 7.32
CA PRO A 285 -7.62 -31.11 8.02
C PRO A 285 -7.46 -30.82 9.53
N ASN A 286 -8.42 -30.09 10.10
CA ASN A 286 -8.49 -29.73 11.53
C ASN A 286 -7.71 -28.47 11.97
N MET A 287 -7.65 -27.41 11.17
CA MET A 287 -7.51 -26.07 11.74
C MET A 287 -8.84 -25.48 12.13
#